data_0cfacd5544956a7d2e9ee610a29bd580
#
_entry.id   0cfacd5544956a7d2e9ee610a29bd580
#
_cell.length_a   1.000
_cell.length_b   1.000
_cell.length_c   1.000
_cell.angle_alpha   90.00
_cell.angle_beta   90.00
_cell.angle_gamma   90.00
#
_symmetry.space_group_name_H-M   'P 1'
#
loop_
_entity.id
_entity.type
_entity.pdbx_description
1 polymer ?
#
loop_
_entity_poly.entity_id
_entity_poly.type
_entity_poly.pdbx_seq_one_letter_code
_entity_poly.pdbx_strand_id
1 'polypeptide(L)'
;MKITLAQITPKLSTDNIQLHLDIINEYKKESDVIVFPELSLHGYLLQDKVYENAYTLDDIQILVDASKEVDIVLGLALKERKAIYNAGLYLSGGKVHHIHRKNHLPNYGMFEEARYFFKGDTTEMFDTSFGESMVVVCEDLWRSSIISRVSENKPKYLYVIANSPARDFSDEGLLIESQWQSILKSTALLSGTTVVFVNRTGFEDGLGFWGGSLVIAPNTEVLQKCHYFKPEVLTIDTSKALFDANRMIMKHG
;
A
#
# COMPACT_ATOMS: atom_id res chain seq x y z
N MET A 1 -15.53 5.31 -7.39
CA MET A 1 -14.95 4.09 -6.82
C MET A 1 -14.86 4.26 -5.32
N LYS A 2 -15.24 3.24 -4.57
CA LYS A 2 -15.13 3.19 -3.11
C LYS A 2 -13.89 2.38 -2.74
N ILE A 3 -12.97 3.00 -2.00
CA ILE A 3 -11.72 2.38 -1.55
C ILE A 3 -11.75 2.27 -0.04
N THR A 4 -11.46 1.08 0.47
CA THR A 4 -11.35 0.84 1.91
C THR A 4 -9.88 0.75 2.30
N LEU A 5 -9.44 1.63 3.18
CA LEU A 5 -8.11 1.63 3.80
C LEU A 5 -8.17 0.75 5.05
N ALA A 6 -7.48 -0.37 5.04
CA ALA A 6 -7.36 -1.25 6.20
C ALA A 6 -6.08 -0.92 6.98
N GLN A 7 -6.12 0.15 7.78
CA GLN A 7 -5.02 0.51 8.67
C GLN A 7 -5.01 -0.44 9.88
N ILE A 8 -4.26 -1.52 9.77
CA ILE A 8 -4.22 -2.60 10.74
C ILE A 8 -2.92 -2.65 11.55
N THR A 9 -2.92 -3.46 12.60
CA THR A 9 -1.75 -3.84 13.40
C THR A 9 -1.47 -5.33 13.19
N PRO A 10 -0.74 -5.72 12.14
CA PRO A 10 -0.39 -7.13 11.92
C PRO A 10 0.48 -7.64 13.07
N LYS A 11 0.30 -8.90 13.43
CA LYS A 11 1.13 -9.56 14.44
C LYS A 11 2.38 -10.15 13.79
N LEU A 12 3.54 -9.95 14.41
CA LEU A 12 4.80 -10.50 13.93
C LEU A 12 4.79 -12.04 13.95
N SER A 13 5.14 -12.66 12.84
CA SER A 13 5.26 -14.12 12.68
C SER A 13 3.98 -14.89 13.07
N THR A 14 2.83 -14.27 13.00
CA THR A 14 1.53 -14.88 13.28
C THR A 14 0.74 -14.91 11.99
N ASP A 15 -0.13 -15.91 11.84
CA ASP A 15 -1.06 -15.95 10.73
C ASP A 15 -2.06 -14.78 10.81
N ASN A 16 -1.89 -13.80 9.92
CA ASN A 16 -2.78 -12.66 9.78
C ASN A 16 -3.86 -12.86 8.70
N ILE A 17 -3.92 -14.02 8.05
CA ILE A 17 -4.89 -14.32 7.00
C ILE A 17 -6.32 -14.15 7.54
N GLN A 18 -6.59 -14.64 8.76
CA GLN A 18 -7.92 -14.50 9.34
C GLN A 18 -8.30 -13.04 9.57
N LEU A 19 -7.38 -12.19 10.03
CA LEU A 19 -7.64 -10.75 10.19
C LEU A 19 -8.02 -10.10 8.84
N HIS A 20 -7.35 -10.49 7.75
CA HIS A 20 -7.69 -10.00 6.42
C HIS A 20 -9.07 -10.47 5.99
N LEU A 21 -9.38 -11.76 6.17
CA LEU A 21 -10.68 -12.32 5.83
C LEU A 21 -11.84 -11.67 6.61
N ASP A 22 -11.63 -11.38 7.89
CA ASP A 22 -12.63 -10.72 8.72
C ASP A 22 -12.97 -9.33 8.16
N ILE A 23 -11.93 -8.53 7.85
CA ILE A 23 -12.10 -7.19 7.24
C ILE A 23 -12.73 -7.29 5.84
N ILE A 24 -12.25 -8.21 5.01
CA ILE A 24 -12.82 -8.41 3.66
C ILE A 24 -14.31 -8.75 3.77
N ASN A 25 -14.69 -9.69 4.64
CA ASN A 25 -16.08 -10.10 4.80
C ASN A 25 -16.97 -8.96 5.32
N GLU A 26 -16.45 -8.11 6.19
CA GLU A 26 -17.18 -6.98 6.73
C GLU A 26 -17.42 -5.89 5.66
N TYR A 27 -16.38 -5.57 4.84
CA TYR A 27 -16.39 -4.40 3.96
C TYR A 27 -16.63 -4.69 2.47
N LYS A 28 -16.62 -5.96 2.02
CA LYS A 28 -16.72 -6.32 0.59
C LYS A 28 -17.97 -5.81 -0.13
N LYS A 29 -19.08 -5.57 0.58
CA LYS A 29 -20.32 -5.02 -0.01
C LYS A 29 -20.30 -3.50 -0.13
N GLU A 30 -19.41 -2.84 0.60
CA GLU A 30 -19.31 -1.38 0.67
C GLU A 30 -18.11 -0.83 -0.11
N SER A 31 -17.24 -1.74 -0.58
CA SER A 31 -15.95 -1.41 -1.20
C SER A 31 -15.85 -1.97 -2.60
N ASP A 32 -15.19 -1.23 -3.48
CA ASP A 32 -14.73 -1.72 -4.77
C ASP A 32 -13.31 -2.32 -4.65
N VAL A 33 -12.48 -1.73 -3.79
CA VAL A 33 -11.10 -2.19 -3.49
C VAL A 33 -10.82 -2.05 -2.00
N ILE A 34 -10.24 -3.09 -1.38
CA ILE A 34 -9.74 -3.06 0.01
C ILE A 34 -8.21 -3.09 -0.03
N VAL A 35 -7.57 -2.13 0.63
CA VAL A 35 -6.10 -1.96 0.59
C VAL A 35 -5.52 -2.18 1.98
N PHE A 36 -4.62 -3.14 2.09
CA PHE A 36 -3.86 -3.49 3.29
C PHE A 36 -2.42 -2.94 3.20
N PRO A 37 -1.72 -2.76 4.32
CA PRO A 37 -0.36 -2.24 4.33
C PRO A 37 0.69 -3.23 3.81
N GLU A 38 1.94 -2.75 3.69
CA GLU A 38 3.12 -3.56 3.39
C GLU A 38 3.28 -4.70 4.42
N LEU A 39 3.70 -5.89 3.97
CA LEU A 39 3.91 -7.09 4.80
C LEU A 39 2.74 -7.36 5.78
N SER A 40 1.52 -7.01 5.40
CA SER A 40 0.33 -7.11 6.26
C SER A 40 0.00 -8.53 6.71
N LEU A 41 0.46 -9.53 5.95
CA LEU A 41 0.29 -10.94 6.31
C LEU A 41 1.31 -11.46 7.35
N HIS A 42 2.39 -10.68 7.63
CA HIS A 42 3.51 -11.20 8.43
C HIS A 42 3.94 -10.30 9.59
N GLY A 43 3.65 -8.99 9.55
CA GLY A 43 4.38 -7.99 10.32
C GLY A 43 5.70 -7.62 9.62
N TYR A 44 6.46 -6.69 10.19
CA TYR A 44 7.61 -6.09 9.49
C TYR A 44 8.97 -6.69 9.90
N LEU A 45 9.22 -6.85 11.19
CA LEU A 45 10.51 -7.28 11.73
C LEU A 45 10.66 -8.80 11.77
N LEU A 46 10.45 -9.45 10.64
CA LEU A 46 10.53 -10.91 10.52
C LEU A 46 11.94 -11.47 10.78
N GLN A 47 12.99 -10.75 10.39
CA GLN A 47 14.37 -11.21 10.48
C GLN A 47 14.52 -12.62 9.87
N ASP A 48 15.23 -13.53 10.54
CA ASP A 48 15.43 -14.90 10.05
C ASP A 48 14.13 -15.71 9.90
N LYS A 49 13.06 -15.32 10.59
CA LYS A 49 11.73 -15.95 10.46
C LYS A 49 11.10 -15.77 9.08
N VAL A 50 11.60 -14.86 8.26
CA VAL A 50 11.14 -14.70 6.88
C VAL A 50 11.29 -15.98 6.07
N TYR A 51 12.33 -16.77 6.33
CA TYR A 51 12.59 -18.04 5.61
C TYR A 51 11.56 -19.11 5.92
N GLU A 52 10.98 -19.09 7.13
CA GLU A 52 9.98 -20.04 7.59
C GLU A 52 8.55 -19.58 7.27
N ASN A 53 8.30 -18.26 7.33
CA ASN A 53 6.97 -17.68 7.26
C ASN A 53 6.60 -17.08 5.90
N ALA A 54 7.53 -16.97 4.94
CA ALA A 54 7.21 -16.45 3.61
C ALA A 54 6.22 -17.37 2.90
N TYR A 55 5.18 -16.78 2.32
CA TYR A 55 4.10 -17.48 1.62
C TYR A 55 4.38 -17.61 0.11
N THR A 56 4.00 -18.74 -0.44
CA THR A 56 3.77 -18.90 -1.88
C THR A 56 2.38 -18.37 -2.25
N LEU A 57 2.08 -18.27 -3.55
CA LEU A 57 0.73 -17.89 -3.98
C LEU A 57 -0.33 -18.93 -3.58
N ASP A 58 0.05 -20.22 -3.53
CA ASP A 58 -0.85 -21.31 -3.12
C ASP A 58 -1.23 -21.17 -1.63
N ASP A 59 -0.32 -20.72 -0.78
CA ASP A 59 -0.58 -20.54 0.67
C ASP A 59 -1.64 -19.46 0.95
N ILE A 60 -1.82 -18.51 0.02
CA ILE A 60 -2.80 -17.42 0.15
C ILE A 60 -4.04 -17.61 -0.74
N GLN A 61 -4.27 -18.82 -1.27
CA GLN A 61 -5.38 -19.09 -2.18
C GLN A 61 -6.75 -18.64 -1.63
N ILE A 62 -6.95 -18.75 -0.33
CA ILE A 62 -8.19 -18.30 0.32
C ILE A 62 -8.43 -16.77 0.17
N LEU A 63 -7.38 -15.95 0.19
CA LEU A 63 -7.46 -14.51 -0.07
C LEU A 63 -7.65 -14.22 -1.56
N VAL A 64 -7.00 -15.01 -2.42
CA VAL A 64 -7.23 -14.95 -3.88
C VAL A 64 -8.70 -15.25 -4.19
N ASP A 65 -9.28 -16.28 -3.58
CA ASP A 65 -10.68 -16.62 -3.76
C ASP A 65 -11.63 -15.54 -3.23
N ALA A 66 -11.29 -14.87 -2.12
CA ALA A 66 -12.06 -13.76 -1.58
C ALA A 66 -12.13 -12.58 -2.56
N SER A 67 -11.13 -12.42 -3.43
CA SER A 67 -11.11 -11.37 -4.46
C SER A 67 -12.13 -11.55 -5.58
N LYS A 68 -12.94 -12.61 -5.57
CA LYS A 68 -14.11 -12.76 -6.47
C LYS A 68 -15.22 -11.76 -6.17
N GLU A 69 -15.26 -11.25 -4.94
CA GLU A 69 -16.33 -10.34 -4.49
C GLU A 69 -15.90 -8.88 -4.40
N VAL A 70 -14.60 -8.61 -4.17
CA VAL A 70 -14.02 -7.27 -4.03
C VAL A 70 -12.55 -7.33 -4.38
N ASP A 71 -12.02 -6.33 -5.08
CA ASP A 71 -10.59 -6.27 -5.36
C ASP A 71 -9.77 -6.02 -4.08
N ILE A 72 -8.59 -6.63 -4.00
CA ILE A 72 -7.76 -6.59 -2.78
C ILE A 72 -6.33 -6.20 -3.15
N VAL A 73 -5.78 -5.21 -2.44
CA VAL A 73 -4.35 -4.91 -2.44
C VAL A 73 -3.76 -5.31 -1.09
N LEU A 74 -2.72 -6.13 -1.07
CA LEU A 74 -2.08 -6.57 0.17
C LEU A 74 -0.57 -6.71 0.03
N GLY A 75 0.14 -6.68 1.17
CA GLY A 75 1.59 -6.84 1.25
C GLY A 75 1.98 -8.14 1.94
N LEU A 76 2.98 -8.84 1.38
CA LEU A 76 3.49 -10.08 1.96
C LEU A 76 4.98 -10.30 1.67
N ALA A 77 5.59 -11.21 2.44
CA ALA A 77 6.85 -11.85 2.08
C ALA A 77 6.52 -12.99 1.09
N LEU A 78 6.72 -12.74 -0.21
CA LEU A 78 6.39 -13.67 -1.29
C LEU A 78 7.56 -14.59 -1.58
N LYS A 79 7.36 -15.89 -1.43
CA LYS A 79 8.35 -16.92 -1.79
C LYS A 79 8.12 -17.40 -3.21
N GLU A 80 9.12 -17.18 -4.06
CA GLU A 80 9.13 -17.65 -5.44
C GLU A 80 10.41 -18.46 -5.69
N ARG A 81 10.28 -19.77 -5.92
CA ARG A 81 11.41 -20.68 -6.10
C ARG A 81 12.41 -20.59 -4.92
N LYS A 82 13.58 -19.95 -5.14
CA LYS A 82 14.65 -19.78 -4.15
C LYS A 82 14.77 -18.35 -3.63
N ALA A 83 13.91 -17.45 -4.08
CA ALA A 83 13.91 -16.03 -3.71
C ALA A 83 12.69 -15.70 -2.82
N ILE A 84 12.87 -14.75 -1.93
CA ILE A 84 11.78 -14.16 -1.15
C ILE A 84 11.79 -12.65 -1.44
N TYR A 85 10.62 -12.11 -1.74
CA TYR A 85 10.42 -10.70 -2.06
C TYR A 85 9.48 -10.04 -1.04
N ASN A 86 9.77 -8.81 -0.66
CA ASN A 86 8.75 -7.94 -0.10
C ASN A 86 7.87 -7.49 -1.27
N ALA A 87 6.64 -7.94 -1.31
CA ALA A 87 5.77 -7.77 -2.48
C ALA A 87 4.41 -7.17 -2.13
N GLY A 88 3.91 -6.34 -3.05
CA GLY A 88 2.53 -5.88 -3.08
C GLY A 88 1.75 -6.60 -4.18
N LEU A 89 0.63 -7.19 -3.84
CA LEU A 89 -0.24 -7.91 -4.76
C LEU A 89 -1.53 -7.14 -4.99
N TYR A 90 -2.02 -7.18 -6.24
CA TYR A 90 -3.39 -6.83 -6.59
C TYR A 90 -4.14 -8.10 -6.98
N LEU A 91 -5.19 -8.42 -6.21
CA LEU A 91 -6.03 -9.58 -6.41
C LEU A 91 -7.39 -9.13 -6.94
N SER A 92 -7.90 -9.76 -8.00
CA SER A 92 -9.19 -9.43 -8.61
C SER A 92 -9.80 -10.64 -9.30
N GLY A 93 -11.11 -10.80 -9.18
CA GLY A 93 -11.85 -11.85 -9.87
C GLY A 93 -11.42 -13.28 -9.55
N GLY A 94 -10.90 -13.51 -8.34
CA GLY A 94 -10.38 -14.81 -7.89
C GLY A 94 -9.01 -15.16 -8.48
N LYS A 95 -8.21 -14.16 -8.85
CA LYS A 95 -6.87 -14.33 -9.44
C LYS A 95 -5.89 -13.32 -8.87
N VAL A 96 -4.61 -13.68 -8.87
CA VAL A 96 -3.52 -12.73 -8.72
C VAL A 96 -3.40 -11.97 -10.03
N HIS A 97 -3.84 -10.71 -10.01
CA HIS A 97 -3.91 -9.88 -11.21
C HIS A 97 -2.58 -9.17 -11.50
N HIS A 98 -1.90 -8.70 -10.43
CA HIS A 98 -0.59 -8.07 -10.53
C HIS A 98 0.26 -8.35 -9.30
N ILE A 99 1.58 -8.42 -9.50
CA ILE A 99 2.59 -8.57 -8.44
C ILE A 99 3.67 -7.50 -8.64
N HIS A 100 3.78 -6.60 -7.68
CA HIS A 100 4.92 -5.69 -7.59
C HIS A 100 5.90 -6.20 -6.53
N ARG A 101 7.13 -6.49 -6.93
CA ARG A 101 8.24 -6.82 -6.02
C ARG A 101 8.98 -5.54 -5.68
N LYS A 102 9.13 -5.23 -4.42
CA LYS A 102 9.79 -4.00 -3.96
C LYS A 102 11.15 -3.83 -4.60
N ASN A 103 11.34 -2.71 -5.29
CA ASN A 103 12.56 -2.43 -6.06
C ASN A 103 13.67 -1.82 -5.19
N HIS A 104 13.30 -1.10 -4.14
CA HIS A 104 14.23 -0.39 -3.28
C HIS A 104 14.09 -0.89 -1.85
N LEU A 105 15.04 -1.72 -1.46
CA LEU A 105 15.11 -2.31 -0.12
C LEU A 105 15.92 -1.38 0.78
N PRO A 106 15.31 -0.72 1.79
CA PRO A 106 16.06 0.11 2.71
C PRO A 106 17.05 -0.75 3.52
N ASN A 107 18.29 -0.26 3.60
CA ASN A 107 19.38 -0.93 4.33
C ASN A 107 20.21 0.13 5.07
N TYR A 108 19.52 0.94 5.86
CA TYR A 108 20.08 2.03 6.65
C TYR A 108 19.32 2.19 7.97
N GLY A 109 20.00 2.71 9.00
CA GLY A 109 19.40 2.88 10.31
C GLY A 109 18.94 1.55 10.87
N MET A 110 17.64 1.42 11.12
CA MET A 110 16.99 0.21 11.63
C MET A 110 16.56 -0.78 10.54
N PHE A 111 16.70 -0.40 9.26
CA PHE A 111 16.25 -1.21 8.14
C PHE A 111 17.37 -2.12 7.64
N GLU A 112 17.06 -3.41 7.50
CA GLU A 112 17.97 -4.43 6.99
C GLU A 112 17.30 -5.29 5.90
N GLU A 113 16.38 -4.70 5.11
CA GLU A 113 15.58 -5.48 4.15
C GLU A 113 16.44 -6.21 3.10
N ALA A 114 17.53 -5.58 2.65
CA ALA A 114 18.43 -6.20 1.67
C ALA A 114 19.13 -7.47 2.17
N ARG A 115 19.11 -7.74 3.48
CA ARG A 115 19.62 -8.98 4.07
C ARG A 115 18.69 -10.17 3.87
N TYR A 116 17.38 -9.91 3.80
CA TYR A 116 16.34 -10.94 3.84
C TYR A 116 15.57 -11.08 2.54
N PHE A 117 15.44 -9.99 1.78
CA PHE A 117 14.64 -9.95 0.56
C PHE A 117 15.49 -9.76 -0.68
N PHE A 118 15.04 -10.38 -1.77
CA PHE A 118 15.56 -10.08 -3.10
C PHE A 118 14.88 -8.82 -3.63
N LYS A 119 15.66 -8.06 -4.40
CA LYS A 119 15.21 -6.84 -5.05
C LYS A 119 14.36 -7.15 -6.28
N GLY A 120 13.23 -6.44 -6.45
CA GLY A 120 12.50 -6.37 -7.71
C GLY A 120 13.23 -5.47 -8.73
N ASP A 121 12.79 -5.52 -9.96
CA ASP A 121 13.42 -4.80 -11.09
C ASP A 121 12.43 -4.04 -11.96
N THR A 122 11.12 -4.23 -11.76
CA THR A 122 10.08 -3.59 -12.55
C THR A 122 9.08 -2.83 -11.68
N THR A 123 8.51 -1.77 -12.24
CA THR A 123 7.34 -1.07 -11.70
C THR A 123 6.40 -0.86 -12.87
N GLU A 124 5.34 -1.63 -12.94
CA GLU A 124 4.48 -1.71 -14.11
C GLU A 124 3.09 -1.19 -13.79
N MET A 125 2.48 -0.60 -14.81
CA MET A 125 1.07 -0.26 -14.83
C MET A 125 0.27 -1.49 -15.30
N PHE A 126 -0.93 -1.67 -14.77
CA PHE A 126 -1.84 -2.75 -15.13
C PHE A 126 -3.28 -2.25 -15.19
N ASP A 127 -4.09 -2.90 -16.02
CA ASP A 127 -5.50 -2.56 -16.17
C ASP A 127 -6.34 -3.17 -15.06
N THR A 128 -7.32 -2.41 -14.59
CA THR A 128 -8.37 -2.88 -13.67
C THR A 128 -9.75 -2.46 -14.20
N SER A 129 -10.83 -3.01 -13.64
CA SER A 129 -12.21 -2.55 -13.95
C SER A 129 -12.45 -1.08 -13.60
N PHE A 130 -11.55 -0.47 -12.79
CA PHE A 130 -11.65 0.93 -12.34
C PHE A 130 -10.71 1.88 -13.09
N GLY A 131 -9.87 1.36 -13.95
CA GLY A 131 -8.86 2.05 -14.75
C GLY A 131 -7.45 1.59 -14.48
N GLU A 132 -6.51 2.13 -15.22
CA GLU A 132 -5.08 1.84 -15.11
C GLU A 132 -4.56 2.12 -13.70
N SER A 133 -3.82 1.19 -13.15
CA SER A 133 -3.38 1.22 -11.75
C SER A 133 -1.91 0.82 -11.63
N MET A 134 -1.27 1.25 -10.55
CA MET A 134 0.08 0.82 -10.14
C MET A 134 0.08 0.51 -8.66
N VAL A 135 0.93 -0.44 -8.25
CA VAL A 135 1.24 -0.73 -6.85
C VAL A 135 2.73 -0.45 -6.63
N VAL A 136 3.05 0.24 -5.53
CA VAL A 136 4.44 0.45 -5.07
C VAL A 136 4.52 0.18 -3.56
N VAL A 137 5.70 -0.23 -3.10
CA VAL A 137 5.91 -0.62 -1.71
C VAL A 137 6.89 0.34 -1.03
N CYS A 138 6.34 1.15 -0.13
CA CYS A 138 7.06 1.97 0.86
C CYS A 138 8.25 2.76 0.27
N GLU A 139 9.48 2.32 0.50
CA GLU A 139 10.73 2.95 0.05
C GLU A 139 10.78 3.21 -1.47
N ASP A 140 10.01 2.48 -2.26
CA ASP A 140 9.97 2.71 -3.71
C ASP A 140 9.57 4.14 -4.03
N LEU A 141 8.55 4.69 -3.35
CA LEU A 141 8.08 6.04 -3.63
C LEU A 141 9.04 7.15 -3.18
N TRP A 142 10.04 6.83 -2.36
CA TRP A 142 11.11 7.76 -1.98
C TRP A 142 12.18 7.92 -3.08
N ARG A 143 12.03 7.21 -4.19
CA ARG A 143 12.97 7.25 -5.33
C ARG A 143 12.40 8.07 -6.47
N SER A 144 13.13 9.09 -6.87
CA SER A 144 12.73 9.98 -7.99
C SER A 144 12.46 9.19 -9.27
N SER A 145 13.21 8.10 -9.52
CA SER A 145 12.99 7.21 -10.66
C SER A 145 11.60 6.57 -10.67
N ILE A 146 11.05 6.21 -9.51
CA ILE A 146 9.70 5.66 -9.40
C ILE A 146 8.65 6.76 -9.60
N ILE A 147 8.86 7.94 -9.01
CA ILE A 147 7.98 9.10 -9.22
C ILE A 147 7.94 9.49 -10.71
N SER A 148 9.09 9.50 -11.38
CA SER A 148 9.18 9.75 -12.83
C SER A 148 8.36 8.72 -13.62
N ARG A 149 8.52 7.44 -13.31
CA ARG A 149 7.76 6.36 -13.95
C ARG A 149 6.24 6.49 -13.74
N VAL A 150 5.80 6.84 -12.53
CA VAL A 150 4.38 7.12 -12.24
C VAL A 150 3.90 8.31 -13.07
N SER A 151 4.71 9.38 -13.15
CA SER A 151 4.36 10.60 -13.91
C SER A 151 4.32 10.38 -15.43
N GLU A 152 5.12 9.45 -15.96
CA GLU A 152 5.14 9.07 -17.37
C GLU A 152 3.92 8.20 -17.73
N ASN A 153 3.58 7.23 -16.87
CA ASN A 153 2.49 6.28 -17.10
C ASN A 153 1.11 6.86 -16.77
N LYS A 154 1.03 7.81 -15.82
CA LYS A 154 -0.20 8.48 -15.38
C LYS A 154 -1.33 7.52 -15.01
N PRO A 155 -1.10 6.54 -14.11
CA PRO A 155 -2.16 5.63 -13.72
C PRO A 155 -3.31 6.41 -13.08
N LYS A 156 -4.51 5.92 -13.22
CA LYS A 156 -5.68 6.52 -12.56
C LYS A 156 -5.59 6.36 -11.03
N TYR A 157 -5.05 5.22 -10.58
CA TYR A 157 -4.83 4.91 -9.17
C TYR A 157 -3.41 4.43 -8.91
N LEU A 158 -2.77 5.01 -7.90
CA LEU A 158 -1.49 4.54 -7.36
C LEU A 158 -1.71 4.05 -5.93
N TYR A 159 -1.54 2.76 -5.71
CA TYR A 159 -1.58 2.14 -4.38
C TYR A 159 -0.18 2.13 -3.78
N VAL A 160 -0.02 2.79 -2.65
CA VAL A 160 1.24 2.91 -1.91
C VAL A 160 1.05 2.21 -0.57
N ILE A 161 1.55 1.01 -0.43
CA ILE A 161 1.47 0.24 0.82
C ILE A 161 2.77 0.39 1.60
N ALA A 162 2.67 0.64 2.91
CA ALA A 162 3.84 0.99 3.71
C ALA A 162 3.84 0.38 5.13
N ASN A 163 5.06 0.23 5.67
CA ASN A 163 5.37 0.03 7.08
C ASN A 163 6.31 1.16 7.55
N SER A 164 5.82 2.39 7.48
CA SER A 164 6.60 3.56 7.88
C SER A 164 6.55 3.74 9.39
N PRO A 165 7.68 3.65 10.10
CA PRO A 165 7.72 3.87 11.54
C PRO A 165 7.62 5.36 11.89
N ALA A 166 7.12 5.64 13.09
CA ALA A 166 7.12 6.99 13.65
C ALA A 166 8.55 7.41 14.00
N ARG A 167 8.98 8.53 13.43
CA ARG A 167 10.31 9.10 13.63
C ARG A 167 10.25 10.61 13.74
N ASP A 168 11.22 11.14 14.46
CA ASP A 168 11.48 12.58 14.53
C ASP A 168 10.24 13.36 15.01
N PHE A 169 9.90 13.13 16.27
CA PHE A 169 8.83 13.87 16.95
C PHE A 169 9.28 15.30 17.23
N SER A 170 8.44 16.26 16.90
CA SER A 170 8.61 17.68 17.19
C SER A 170 7.32 18.25 17.78
N ASP A 171 7.38 19.50 18.25
CA ASP A 171 6.18 20.21 18.72
C ASP A 171 5.13 20.40 17.60
N GLU A 172 5.58 20.34 16.33
CA GLU A 172 4.72 20.47 15.15
C GLU A 172 4.15 19.12 14.66
N GLY A 173 4.53 17.99 15.30
CA GLY A 173 4.09 16.65 14.93
C GLY A 173 5.21 15.72 14.47
N LEU A 174 4.89 14.75 13.60
CA LEU A 174 5.83 13.78 13.05
C LEU A 174 6.49 14.31 11.78
N LEU A 175 7.80 14.48 11.77
CA LEU A 175 8.54 14.88 10.57
C LEU A 175 8.34 13.89 9.42
N ILE A 176 8.40 12.58 9.71
CA ILE A 176 8.19 11.53 8.71
C ILE A 176 6.83 11.64 8.01
N GLU A 177 5.79 12.04 8.73
CA GLU A 177 4.47 12.27 8.15
C GLU A 177 4.49 13.42 7.15
N SER A 178 5.05 14.58 7.53
CA SER A 178 5.13 15.75 6.66
C SER A 178 5.91 15.47 5.37
N GLN A 179 6.98 14.66 5.49
CA GLN A 179 7.75 14.18 4.35
C GLN A 179 6.91 13.27 3.44
N TRP A 180 6.20 12.29 4.02
CA TRP A 180 5.28 11.46 3.25
C TRP A 180 4.21 12.29 2.54
N GLN A 181 3.56 13.22 3.23
CA GLN A 181 2.57 14.07 2.61
C GLN A 181 3.13 14.88 1.43
N SER A 182 4.35 15.38 1.54
CA SER A 182 5.02 16.10 0.46
C SER A 182 5.25 15.22 -0.77
N ILE A 183 5.76 13.99 -0.57
CA ILE A 183 5.99 13.02 -1.65
C ILE A 183 4.67 12.60 -2.31
N LEU A 184 3.67 12.21 -1.51
CA LEU A 184 2.38 11.74 -2.00
C LEU A 184 1.63 12.83 -2.79
N LYS A 185 1.59 14.06 -2.26
CA LYS A 185 0.95 15.21 -2.94
C LYS A 185 1.68 15.58 -4.22
N SER A 186 3.01 15.63 -4.21
CA SER A 186 3.81 15.91 -5.41
C SER A 186 3.56 14.84 -6.48
N THR A 187 3.53 13.57 -6.09
CA THR A 187 3.24 12.47 -7.02
C THR A 187 1.83 12.61 -7.60
N ALA A 188 0.80 12.85 -6.76
CA ALA A 188 -0.57 13.04 -7.23
C ALA A 188 -0.67 14.20 -8.24
N LEU A 189 -0.04 15.33 -7.95
CA LEU A 189 -0.06 16.52 -8.80
C LEU A 189 0.65 16.31 -10.13
N LEU A 190 1.86 15.75 -10.11
CA LEU A 190 2.69 15.59 -11.31
C LEU A 190 2.15 14.53 -12.27
N SER A 191 1.51 13.49 -11.74
CA SER A 191 0.95 12.40 -12.55
C SER A 191 -0.53 12.54 -12.88
N GLY A 192 -1.26 13.42 -12.18
CA GLY A 192 -2.73 13.48 -12.29
C GLY A 192 -3.43 12.25 -11.72
N THR A 193 -2.80 11.57 -10.76
CA THR A 193 -3.21 10.26 -10.22
C THR A 193 -3.89 10.40 -8.87
N THR A 194 -4.91 9.59 -8.59
CA THR A 194 -5.42 9.40 -7.24
C THR A 194 -4.45 8.50 -6.47
N VAL A 195 -3.83 9.03 -5.41
CA VAL A 195 -2.86 8.28 -4.59
C VAL A 195 -3.55 7.73 -3.35
N VAL A 196 -3.46 6.41 -3.17
CA VAL A 196 -4.00 5.66 -2.03
C VAL A 196 -2.83 5.19 -1.18
N PHE A 197 -2.62 5.80 -0.03
CA PHE A 197 -1.54 5.45 0.89
C PHE A 197 -2.10 4.68 2.08
N VAL A 198 -1.60 3.46 2.30
CA VAL A 198 -1.98 2.64 3.44
C VAL A 198 -0.74 2.25 4.22
N ASN A 199 -0.65 2.77 5.45
CA ASN A 199 0.42 2.51 6.39
C ASN A 199 -0.13 1.67 7.56
N ARG A 200 0.69 0.73 8.06
CA ARG A 200 0.34 0.01 9.29
C ARG A 200 0.33 0.94 10.50
N THR A 201 -0.30 0.50 11.57
CA THR A 201 -0.23 1.12 12.89
C THR A 201 0.21 0.12 13.96
N GLY A 202 0.38 0.59 15.20
CA GLY A 202 0.73 -0.23 16.35
C GLY A 202 2.22 -0.33 16.62
N PHE A 203 2.59 -1.24 17.51
CA PHE A 203 3.98 -1.41 17.93
C PHE A 203 4.48 -2.79 17.56
N GLU A 204 5.77 -2.88 17.23
CA GLU A 204 6.45 -4.12 16.93
C GLU A 204 7.92 -3.97 17.33
N ASP A 205 8.40 -4.81 18.26
CA ASP A 205 9.76 -4.79 18.76
C ASP A 205 10.27 -3.40 19.17
N GLY A 206 9.47 -2.67 19.92
CA GLY A 206 9.79 -1.31 20.39
C GLY A 206 9.61 -0.20 19.35
N LEU A 207 9.27 -0.52 18.11
CA LEU A 207 8.99 0.45 17.06
C LEU A 207 7.50 0.78 17.01
N GLY A 208 7.19 2.07 17.02
CA GLY A 208 5.83 2.56 16.77
C GLY A 208 5.63 2.86 15.29
N PHE A 209 4.50 2.40 14.74
CA PHE A 209 4.04 2.73 13.39
C PHE A 209 2.87 3.69 13.49
N TRP A 210 2.96 4.79 12.77
CA TRP A 210 2.08 5.94 13.01
C TRP A 210 0.70 5.86 12.33
N GLY A 211 0.51 4.95 11.37
CA GLY A 211 -0.75 4.86 10.62
C GLY A 211 -0.93 6.05 9.67
N GLY A 212 -1.99 6.85 9.87
CA GLY A 212 -2.25 8.04 9.05
C GLY A 212 -2.51 7.74 7.58
N SER A 213 -3.04 6.55 7.28
CA SER A 213 -3.45 6.14 5.93
C SER A 213 -4.43 7.14 5.33
N LEU A 214 -4.33 7.43 4.03
CA LEU A 214 -5.11 8.48 3.41
C LEU A 214 -5.29 8.28 1.90
N VAL A 215 -6.23 9.00 1.32
CA VAL A 215 -6.40 9.14 -0.12
C VAL A 215 -6.21 10.59 -0.53
N ILE A 216 -5.38 10.81 -1.55
CA ILE A 216 -5.10 12.13 -2.13
C ILE A 216 -5.64 12.15 -3.56
N ALA A 217 -6.44 13.17 -3.87
CA ALA A 217 -6.93 13.43 -5.22
C ALA A 217 -5.82 14.03 -6.11
N PRO A 218 -5.96 13.97 -7.45
CA PRO A 218 -5.01 14.57 -8.39
C PRO A 218 -4.74 16.06 -8.17
N ASN A 219 -5.69 16.80 -7.57
CA ASN A 219 -5.54 18.22 -7.20
C ASN A 219 -4.86 18.43 -5.84
N THR A 220 -4.25 17.39 -5.26
CA THR A 220 -3.59 17.36 -3.95
C THR A 220 -4.49 17.46 -2.72
N GLU A 221 -5.80 17.48 -2.89
CA GLU A 221 -6.76 17.43 -1.79
C GLU A 221 -6.68 16.08 -1.07
N VAL A 222 -6.55 16.11 0.26
CA VAL A 222 -6.69 14.92 1.09
C VAL A 222 -8.19 14.66 1.28
N LEU A 223 -8.71 13.60 0.67
CA LEU A 223 -10.14 13.29 0.72
C LEU A 223 -10.57 12.87 2.10
N GLN A 224 -9.85 11.92 2.68
CA GLN A 224 -9.99 11.45 4.05
C GLN A 224 -8.68 10.84 4.53
N LYS A 225 -8.53 10.74 5.86
CA LYS A 225 -7.33 10.22 6.52
C LYS A 225 -7.72 9.48 7.79
N CYS A 226 -7.10 8.32 8.01
CA CYS A 226 -7.21 7.56 9.26
C CYS A 226 -6.47 8.25 10.41
N HIS A 227 -6.90 7.98 11.63
CA HIS A 227 -6.26 8.49 12.84
C HIS A 227 -4.86 7.90 13.02
N TYR A 228 -4.00 8.66 13.71
CA TYR A 228 -2.67 8.17 14.08
C TYR A 228 -2.74 7.15 15.21
N PHE A 229 -1.79 6.22 15.21
CA PHE A 229 -1.55 5.24 16.26
C PHE A 229 -2.75 4.38 16.67
N LYS A 230 -3.75 4.27 15.81
CA LYS A 230 -5.00 3.55 16.06
C LYS A 230 -5.36 2.65 14.87
N PRO A 231 -5.68 1.37 15.08
CA PRO A 231 -6.29 0.56 14.01
C PRO A 231 -7.62 1.19 13.56
N GLU A 232 -7.81 1.28 12.26
CA GLU A 232 -9.01 1.87 11.68
C GLU A 232 -9.24 1.32 10.27
N VAL A 233 -10.48 1.00 9.95
CA VAL A 233 -10.89 0.65 8.59
C VAL A 233 -11.83 1.73 8.08
N LEU A 234 -11.44 2.41 7.00
CA LEU A 234 -12.11 3.60 6.50
C LEU A 234 -12.44 3.46 5.02
N THR A 235 -13.73 3.53 4.67
CA THR A 235 -14.19 3.51 3.27
C THR A 235 -14.37 4.93 2.73
N ILE A 236 -13.78 5.21 1.57
CA ILE A 236 -13.71 6.52 0.93
C ILE A 236 -14.28 6.44 -0.48
N ASP A 237 -15.23 7.32 -0.82
CA ASP A 237 -15.73 7.46 -2.19
C ASP A 237 -14.89 8.50 -2.95
N THR A 238 -14.19 8.04 -3.99
CA THR A 238 -13.31 8.88 -4.82
C THR A 238 -14.02 9.51 -6.02
N SER A 239 -15.30 9.24 -6.24
CA SER A 239 -16.03 9.68 -7.45
C SER A 239 -16.08 11.20 -7.62
N LYS A 240 -16.26 11.92 -6.51
CA LYS A 240 -16.29 13.39 -6.50
C LYS A 240 -14.94 14.00 -6.88
N ALA A 241 -13.86 13.47 -6.33
CA ALA A 241 -12.51 13.98 -6.57
C ALA A 241 -12.08 13.83 -8.03
N LEU A 242 -12.43 12.72 -8.67
CA LEU A 242 -12.15 12.50 -10.10
C LEU A 242 -12.96 13.46 -10.98
N PHE A 243 -14.19 13.75 -10.61
CA PHE A 243 -15.02 14.73 -11.34
C PHE A 243 -14.42 16.14 -11.26
N ASP A 244 -14.00 16.58 -10.08
CA ASP A 244 -13.41 17.90 -9.87
C ASP A 244 -12.02 18.02 -10.54
N ALA A 245 -11.20 16.98 -10.51
CA ALA A 245 -9.90 16.94 -11.21
C ALA A 245 -10.06 17.03 -12.73
N ASN A 246 -10.97 16.27 -13.31
CA ASN A 246 -11.27 16.33 -14.76
C ASN A 246 -11.78 17.71 -15.17
N ARG A 247 -12.57 18.37 -14.32
CA ARG A 247 -13.07 19.72 -14.57
C ARG A 247 -11.93 20.78 -14.56
N MET A 248 -10.90 20.59 -13.73
CA MET A 248 -9.72 21.48 -13.71
C MET A 248 -8.87 21.29 -14.97
N ILE A 249 -8.62 20.06 -15.40
CA ILE A 249 -7.86 19.76 -16.62
C ILE A 249 -8.56 20.34 -17.85
N MET A 250 -9.88 20.25 -17.94
CA MET A 250 -10.68 20.84 -19.04
C MET A 250 -10.64 22.37 -19.10
N LYS A 251 -10.29 23.05 -17.98
CA LYS A 251 -10.19 24.51 -17.94
C LYS A 251 -8.82 25.06 -18.37
N HIS A 252 -7.81 24.21 -18.42
CA HIS A 252 -6.42 24.57 -18.69
C HIS A 252 -5.83 23.86 -19.93
N GLY A 253 -6.69 23.12 -20.68
CA GLY A 253 -6.34 22.46 -21.94
C GLY A 253 -6.71 23.27 -23.17
#